data_a25df9092c56f4957180ec265eb78aa6
#
_entry.id   a25df9092c56f4957180ec265eb78aa6
#
_cell.length_a   1.000
_cell.length_b   1.000
_cell.length_c   1.000
_cell.angle_alpha   90.00
_cell.angle_beta   90.00
_cell.angle_gamma   90.00
#
_symmetry.space_group_name_H-M   'P 1'
#
loop_
_entity.id
_entity.type
_entity.pdbx_description
1 polymer ?
#
loop_
_entity_poly.entity_id
_entity_poly.type
_entity_poly.pdbx_seq_one_letter_code
_entity_poly.pdbx_strand_id
1 'polypeptide(L)'
;MALYAAAHVKEKWRPQIKQVYMLDAPGLQEKELERVGYQAIRERVRVIRPEGSIVGIMLYNDIDPVVVKSQASGIMQHALTTWQFDAETGQLILAEQPTDLSRNLEKTFKQWTDELSSQELKILFDTLFDTLMSSGIKSINDVTIDREFGAKLATSIASFYSIGAEKKLLLAKSAKLFLEAFVGHSKLGSLGKDRIALNFPDFNSLLSYLNTKKLK
;
A
#
# COMPACT_ATOMS: atom_id res chain seq x y z
N MET A 1 12.66 -3.51 -1.25
CA MET A 1 13.73 -4.35 -1.88
C MET A 1 15.01 -4.37 -1.06
N ALA A 2 15.58 -3.22 -0.63
CA ALA A 2 16.85 -3.18 0.12
C ALA A 2 16.81 -4.00 1.42
N LEU A 3 15.75 -3.87 2.23
CA LEU A 3 15.61 -4.61 3.49
C LEU A 3 15.56 -6.13 3.25
N TYR A 4 14.77 -6.58 2.27
CA TYR A 4 14.70 -7.99 1.91
C TYR A 4 16.08 -8.53 1.48
N ALA A 5 16.78 -7.81 0.61
CA ALA A 5 18.12 -8.20 0.17
C ALA A 5 19.11 -8.28 1.35
N ALA A 6 19.07 -7.30 2.25
CA ALA A 6 19.92 -7.27 3.44
C ALA A 6 19.63 -8.43 4.41
N ALA A 7 18.35 -8.79 4.60
CA ALA A 7 17.95 -9.92 5.45
C ALA A 7 18.37 -11.28 4.86
N HIS A 8 18.51 -11.37 3.53
CA HIS A 8 18.84 -12.62 2.83
C HIS A 8 20.31 -12.74 2.40
N VAL A 9 21.12 -11.71 2.65
CA VAL A 9 22.54 -11.79 2.31
C VAL A 9 23.24 -12.91 3.10
N LYS A 10 24.21 -13.56 2.47
CA LYS A 10 25.02 -14.59 3.13
C LYS A 10 25.69 -14.02 4.39
N GLU A 11 25.75 -14.83 5.45
CA GLU A 11 26.23 -14.42 6.78
C GLU A 11 27.59 -13.69 6.73
N LYS A 12 28.54 -14.20 5.96
CA LYS A 12 29.87 -13.61 5.80
C LYS A 12 29.88 -12.17 5.29
N TRP A 13 28.80 -11.72 4.64
CA TRP A 13 28.67 -10.36 4.09
C TRP A 13 27.89 -9.41 4.99
N ARG A 14 27.13 -9.93 5.97
CA ARG A 14 26.32 -9.11 6.89
C ARG A 14 27.12 -8.03 7.64
N PRO A 15 28.37 -8.29 8.10
CA PRO A 15 29.16 -7.25 8.77
C PRO A 15 29.49 -6.04 7.90
N GLN A 16 29.44 -6.19 6.58
CA GLN A 16 29.69 -5.09 5.63
C GLN A 16 28.49 -4.16 5.46
N ILE A 17 27.28 -4.62 5.82
CA ILE A 17 26.09 -3.77 5.81
C ILE A 17 26.19 -2.81 7.00
N LYS A 18 26.46 -1.54 6.72
CA LYS A 18 26.54 -0.50 7.76
C LYS A 18 25.16 -0.04 8.19
N GLN A 19 24.28 0.22 7.23
CA GLN A 19 22.93 0.71 7.47
C GLN A 19 22.01 0.37 6.31
N VAL A 20 20.72 0.19 6.61
CA VAL A 20 19.65 0.00 5.62
C VAL A 20 18.64 1.11 5.85
N TYR A 21 18.46 1.96 4.86
CA TYR A 21 17.43 3.00 4.87
C TYR A 21 16.19 2.53 4.13
N MET A 22 15.07 2.62 4.79
CA MET A 22 13.75 2.43 4.21
C MET A 22 13.07 3.80 4.10
N LEU A 23 13.06 4.33 2.88
CA LEU A 23 12.49 5.64 2.58
C LEU A 23 11.08 5.44 2.00
N ASP A 24 10.09 5.53 2.87
CA ASP A 24 8.68 5.22 2.57
C ASP A 24 8.47 3.88 1.85
N ALA A 25 9.28 2.89 2.22
CA ALA A 25 9.26 1.57 1.60
C ALA A 25 8.37 0.61 2.41
N PRO A 26 7.65 -0.31 1.73
CA PRO A 26 6.91 -1.36 2.40
C PRO A 26 7.81 -2.19 3.31
N GLY A 27 7.26 -2.69 4.41
CA GLY A 27 7.92 -3.64 5.29
C GLY A 27 8.14 -5.02 4.66
N LEU A 28 8.25 -6.02 5.50
CA LEU A 28 8.39 -7.42 5.10
C LEU A 28 7.11 -8.21 5.43
N GLN A 29 6.98 -9.42 4.91
CA GLN A 29 5.99 -10.35 5.44
C GLN A 29 6.37 -10.69 6.90
N GLU A 30 5.39 -10.89 7.77
CA GLU A 30 5.60 -11.10 9.21
C GLU A 30 6.65 -12.19 9.50
N LYS A 31 6.53 -13.33 8.83
CA LYS A 31 7.49 -14.45 8.93
C LYS A 31 8.95 -14.08 8.59
N GLU A 32 9.16 -13.04 7.82
CA GLU A 32 10.50 -12.59 7.46
C GLU A 32 11.17 -11.80 8.59
N LEU A 33 10.37 -11.22 9.50
CA LEU A 33 10.89 -10.52 10.68
C LEU A 33 11.54 -11.50 11.70
N GLU A 34 11.10 -12.75 11.69
CA GLU A 34 11.66 -13.79 12.57
C GLU A 34 12.95 -14.41 12.04
N ARG A 35 13.34 -14.14 10.80
CA ARG A 35 14.53 -14.72 10.18
C ARG A 35 15.81 -14.26 10.88
N VAL A 36 16.72 -15.19 11.10
CA VAL A 36 18.06 -14.92 11.67
C VAL A 36 18.80 -13.82 10.90
N GLY A 37 18.63 -13.79 9.57
CA GLY A 37 19.25 -12.75 8.73
C GLY A 37 18.69 -11.35 8.99
N TYR A 38 17.39 -11.22 9.17
CA TYR A 38 16.76 -9.96 9.55
C TYR A 38 17.18 -9.53 10.95
N GLN A 39 17.07 -10.40 11.93
CA GLN A 39 17.44 -10.12 13.32
C GLN A 39 18.90 -9.65 13.45
N ALA A 40 19.81 -10.23 12.65
CA ALA A 40 21.22 -9.84 12.64
C ALA A 40 21.50 -8.44 12.09
N ILE A 41 20.57 -7.84 11.33
CA ILE A 41 20.72 -6.50 10.75
C ILE A 41 19.73 -5.47 11.31
N ARG A 42 18.77 -5.90 12.12
CA ARG A 42 17.63 -5.10 12.60
C ARG A 42 18.05 -3.75 13.18
N GLU A 43 19.06 -3.73 14.04
CA GLU A 43 19.58 -2.51 14.68
C GLU A 43 20.20 -1.50 13.68
N ARG A 44 20.50 -1.95 12.45
CA ARG A 44 21.06 -1.13 11.38
C ARG A 44 19.99 -0.60 10.42
N VAL A 45 18.74 -0.95 10.63
CA VAL A 45 17.63 -0.48 9.79
C VAL A 45 17.14 0.88 10.31
N ARG A 46 16.89 1.79 9.39
CA ARG A 46 16.28 3.10 9.66
C ARG A 46 15.07 3.26 8.75
N VAL A 47 13.93 3.45 9.37
CA VAL A 47 12.66 3.65 8.67
C VAL A 47 12.31 5.12 8.72
N ILE A 48 12.16 5.72 7.56
CA ILE A 48 11.76 7.12 7.42
C ILE A 48 10.55 7.14 6.50
N ARG A 49 9.47 7.77 6.93
CA ARG A 49 8.25 7.88 6.13
C ARG A 49 7.56 9.23 6.30
N PRO A 50 6.86 9.74 5.29
CA PRO A 50 6.12 10.99 5.43
C PRO A 50 4.90 10.78 6.34
N GLU A 51 4.40 11.88 6.92
CA GLU A 51 3.26 11.86 7.84
C GLU A 51 1.98 11.27 7.24
N GLY A 52 1.77 11.42 5.93
CA GLY A 52 0.66 10.84 5.18
C GLY A 52 1.04 9.61 4.36
N SER A 53 2.03 8.83 4.81
CA SER A 53 2.48 7.62 4.13
C SER A 53 1.33 6.68 3.76
N ILE A 54 1.36 6.17 2.53
CA ILE A 54 0.48 5.11 2.02
C ILE A 54 1.30 3.86 1.69
N VAL A 55 2.48 4.03 1.10
CA VAL A 55 3.33 2.92 0.67
C VAL A 55 4.12 2.34 1.85
N GLY A 56 4.74 3.21 2.66
CA GLY A 56 5.59 2.80 3.78
C GLY A 56 4.85 2.16 4.96
N ILE A 57 3.51 2.17 4.94
CA ILE A 57 2.66 1.51 5.95
C ILE A 57 2.24 0.10 5.54
N MET A 58 2.57 -0.32 4.31
CA MET A 58 2.21 -1.65 3.83
C MET A 58 3.14 -2.71 4.43
N LEU A 59 2.57 -3.91 4.65
CA LEU A 59 3.25 -5.04 5.25
C LEU A 59 3.70 -4.76 6.71
N TYR A 60 4.62 -5.57 7.23
CA TYR A 60 5.03 -5.53 8.63
C TYR A 60 6.38 -4.84 8.80
N ASN A 61 6.44 -3.99 9.80
CA ASN A 61 7.66 -3.32 10.24
C ASN A 61 7.63 -3.25 11.78
N ASP A 62 8.69 -3.74 12.40
CA ASP A 62 8.85 -3.77 13.86
C ASP A 62 9.81 -2.68 14.38
N ILE A 63 10.11 -1.69 13.53
CA ILE A 63 10.98 -0.55 13.84
C ILE A 63 10.15 0.73 13.76
N ASP A 64 10.19 1.51 14.82
CA ASP A 64 9.51 2.80 14.87
C ASP A 64 10.06 3.74 13.79
N PRO A 65 9.20 4.28 12.94
CA PRO A 65 9.63 5.16 11.88
C PRO A 65 9.93 6.57 12.38
N VAL A 66 10.93 7.20 11.78
CA VAL A 66 11.06 8.65 11.81
C VAL A 66 10.02 9.22 10.84
N VAL A 67 9.11 10.04 11.38
CA VAL A 67 8.03 10.65 10.58
C VAL A 67 8.46 12.05 10.15
N VAL A 68 8.34 12.32 8.84
CA VAL A 68 8.78 13.58 8.24
C VAL A 68 7.63 14.32 7.57
N LYS A 69 7.74 15.65 7.48
CA LYS A 69 6.78 16.48 6.76
C LYS A 69 6.97 16.39 5.25
N SER A 70 5.88 16.48 4.51
CA SER A 70 5.88 16.59 3.06
C SER A 70 5.07 17.79 2.60
N GLN A 71 5.44 18.37 1.45
CA GLN A 71 4.66 19.42 0.77
C GLN A 71 3.52 18.84 -0.07
N ALA A 72 3.62 17.55 -0.42
CA ALA A 72 2.61 16.85 -1.19
C ALA A 72 1.53 16.22 -0.28
N SER A 73 0.49 15.67 -0.88
CA SER A 73 -0.57 14.91 -0.22
C SER A 73 -0.78 13.55 -0.88
N GLY A 74 -1.41 12.61 -0.15
CA GLY A 74 -1.73 11.29 -0.65
C GLY A 74 -0.50 10.52 -1.13
N ILE A 75 -0.64 9.74 -2.20
CA ILE A 75 0.42 8.90 -2.76
C ILE A 75 1.64 9.70 -3.24
N MET A 76 1.48 10.98 -3.56
CA MET A 76 2.59 11.82 -4.02
C MET A 76 3.62 12.09 -2.94
N GLN A 77 3.30 11.88 -1.66
CA GLN A 77 4.27 11.94 -0.57
C GLN A 77 5.33 10.82 -0.66
N HIS A 78 5.09 9.78 -1.46
CA HIS A 78 6.09 8.75 -1.74
C HIS A 78 7.31 9.28 -2.51
N ALA A 79 7.16 10.38 -3.24
CA ALA A 79 8.26 11.03 -3.92
C ALA A 79 9.14 11.79 -2.91
N LEU A 80 10.37 11.38 -2.70
CA LEU A 80 11.31 11.97 -1.73
C LEU A 80 11.56 13.47 -1.97
N THR A 81 11.43 13.92 -3.22
CA THR A 81 11.57 15.34 -3.60
C THR A 81 10.49 16.24 -3.01
N THR A 82 9.42 15.66 -2.46
CA THR A 82 8.34 16.40 -1.80
C THR A 82 8.55 16.54 -0.29
N TRP A 83 9.55 15.86 0.27
CA TRP A 83 9.84 15.92 1.69
C TRP A 83 10.47 17.27 2.06
N GLN A 84 10.13 17.76 3.22
CA GLN A 84 10.59 19.07 3.67
C GLN A 84 11.93 18.98 4.37
N PHE A 85 12.83 19.90 4.00
CA PHE A 85 14.14 20.06 4.60
C PHE A 85 14.24 21.45 5.21
N ASP A 86 14.91 21.53 6.34
CA ASP A 86 15.37 22.80 6.90
C ASP A 86 16.49 23.36 6.03
N ALA A 87 16.31 24.59 5.56
CA ALA A 87 17.23 25.20 4.58
C ALA A 87 18.62 25.54 5.18
N GLU A 88 18.69 25.72 6.50
CA GLU A 88 19.94 26.10 7.16
C GLU A 88 20.76 24.86 7.53
N THR A 89 20.11 23.82 8.02
CA THR A 89 20.77 22.61 8.52
C THR A 89 20.81 21.48 7.50
N GLY A 90 19.99 21.54 6.45
CA GLY A 90 19.81 20.45 5.49
C GLY A 90 19.14 19.20 6.07
N GLN A 91 18.59 19.30 7.28
CA GLN A 91 17.92 18.17 7.93
C GLN A 91 16.45 18.05 7.53
N LEU A 92 15.92 16.82 7.56
CA LEU A 92 14.51 16.57 7.36
C LEU A 92 13.67 17.23 8.46
N ILE A 93 12.61 17.92 8.10
CA ILE A 93 11.66 18.47 9.06
C ILE A 93 10.78 17.36 9.58
N LEU A 94 10.84 17.11 10.88
CA LEU A 94 10.07 16.05 11.53
C LEU A 94 8.61 16.44 11.69
N ALA A 95 7.72 15.47 11.57
CA ALA A 95 6.33 15.57 11.98
C ALA A 95 6.18 14.91 13.37
N GLU A 96 5.29 15.44 14.20
CA GLU A 96 5.04 14.88 15.54
C GLU A 96 4.47 13.46 15.48
N GLN A 97 3.62 13.19 14.50
CA GLN A 97 2.96 11.90 14.32
C GLN A 97 2.45 11.72 12.89
N PRO A 98 2.17 10.48 12.45
CA PRO A 98 1.47 10.24 11.21
C PRO A 98 0.06 10.83 11.21
N THR A 99 -0.47 11.18 10.05
CA THR A 99 -1.86 11.63 9.92
C THR A 99 -2.86 10.56 10.37
N ASP A 100 -4.06 10.96 10.80
CA ASP A 100 -5.14 10.03 11.14
C ASP A 100 -5.44 9.06 10.00
N LEU A 101 -5.44 9.56 8.76
CA LEU A 101 -5.66 8.74 7.57
C LEU A 101 -4.56 7.67 7.41
N SER A 102 -3.28 8.04 7.55
CA SER A 102 -2.15 7.11 7.44
C SER A 102 -2.25 6.01 8.51
N ARG A 103 -2.55 6.38 9.77
CA ARG A 103 -2.75 5.41 10.85
C ARG A 103 -3.92 4.45 10.59
N ASN A 104 -5.03 4.96 10.09
CA ASN A 104 -6.19 4.14 9.76
C ASN A 104 -5.91 3.20 8.60
N LEU A 105 -5.23 3.68 7.56
CA LEU A 105 -4.80 2.86 6.44
C LEU A 105 -3.81 1.77 6.86
N GLU A 106 -2.87 2.06 7.77
CA GLU A 106 -1.92 1.06 8.29
C GLU A 106 -2.65 -0.12 8.95
N LYS A 107 -3.62 0.17 9.82
CA LYS A 107 -4.46 -0.87 10.45
C LYS A 107 -5.30 -1.63 9.42
N THR A 108 -5.86 -0.89 8.45
CA THR A 108 -6.66 -1.46 7.36
C THR A 108 -5.84 -2.41 6.50
N PHE A 109 -4.64 -2.01 6.09
CA PHE A 109 -3.76 -2.86 5.29
C PHE A 109 -3.34 -4.12 6.04
N LYS A 110 -3.03 -4.03 7.34
CA LYS A 110 -2.71 -5.21 8.15
C LYS A 110 -3.87 -6.19 8.19
N GLN A 111 -5.06 -5.73 8.62
CA GLN A 111 -6.25 -6.59 8.66
C GLN A 111 -6.59 -7.18 7.29
N TRP A 112 -6.54 -6.36 6.24
CA TRP A 112 -6.84 -6.80 4.89
C TRP A 112 -5.87 -7.86 4.36
N THR A 113 -4.56 -7.72 4.64
CA THR A 113 -3.56 -8.73 4.23
C THR A 113 -3.67 -10.01 5.03
N ASP A 114 -4.08 -9.96 6.31
CA ASP A 114 -4.27 -11.13 7.15
C ASP A 114 -5.47 -12.00 6.69
N GLU A 115 -6.47 -11.37 6.05
CA GLU A 115 -7.64 -12.06 5.53
C GLU A 115 -7.47 -12.68 4.14
N LEU A 116 -6.31 -12.47 3.51
CA LEU A 116 -5.98 -12.99 2.18
C LEU A 116 -4.79 -13.94 2.24
N SER A 117 -4.91 -15.08 1.56
CA SER A 117 -3.77 -15.98 1.41
C SER A 117 -2.66 -15.34 0.57
N SER A 118 -1.42 -15.82 0.74
CA SER A 118 -0.27 -15.34 -0.05
C SER A 118 -0.49 -15.49 -1.56
N GLN A 119 -1.25 -16.52 -1.97
CA GLN A 119 -1.59 -16.74 -3.38
C GLN A 119 -2.62 -15.72 -3.87
N GLU A 120 -3.66 -15.42 -3.07
CA GLU A 120 -4.65 -14.40 -3.39
C GLU A 120 -4.00 -13.02 -3.49
N LEU A 121 -3.13 -12.66 -2.54
CA LEU A 121 -2.36 -11.42 -2.59
C LEU A 121 -1.50 -11.33 -3.85
N LYS A 122 -0.80 -12.41 -4.21
CA LYS A 122 -0.01 -12.43 -5.45
C LYS A 122 -0.87 -12.17 -6.68
N ILE A 123 -1.97 -12.90 -6.84
CA ILE A 123 -2.89 -12.75 -7.98
C ILE A 123 -3.47 -11.33 -8.03
N LEU A 124 -3.82 -10.78 -6.86
CA LEU A 124 -4.35 -9.43 -6.73
C LEU A 124 -3.36 -8.38 -7.21
N PHE A 125 -2.13 -8.42 -6.69
CA PHE A 125 -1.09 -7.45 -7.06
C PHE A 125 -0.64 -7.63 -8.51
N ASP A 126 -0.43 -8.85 -8.98
CA ASP A 126 -0.11 -9.12 -10.39
C ASP A 126 -1.20 -8.53 -11.29
N THR A 127 -2.48 -8.77 -10.97
CA THR A 127 -3.61 -8.25 -11.76
C THR A 127 -3.68 -6.73 -11.74
N LEU A 128 -3.46 -6.11 -10.57
CA LEU A 128 -3.44 -4.66 -10.42
C LEU A 128 -2.32 -4.03 -11.25
N PHE A 129 -1.10 -4.54 -11.11
CA PHE A 129 0.05 -4.02 -11.83
C PHE A 129 -0.06 -4.26 -13.34
N ASP A 130 -0.50 -5.44 -13.79
CA ASP A 130 -0.74 -5.73 -15.20
C ASP A 130 -1.76 -4.75 -15.79
N THR A 131 -2.82 -4.44 -15.05
CA THR A 131 -3.85 -3.48 -15.47
C THR A 131 -3.28 -2.07 -15.60
N LEU A 132 -2.51 -1.61 -14.62
CA LEU A 132 -1.86 -0.30 -14.64
C LEU A 132 -0.84 -0.21 -15.78
N MET A 133 0.02 -1.20 -15.94
CA MET A 133 1.03 -1.23 -16.99
C MET A 133 0.40 -1.26 -18.39
N SER A 134 -0.68 -2.01 -18.58
CA SER A 134 -1.39 -2.07 -19.87
C SER A 134 -2.05 -0.75 -20.24
N SER A 135 -2.40 0.10 -19.27
CA SER A 135 -2.93 1.43 -19.50
C SER A 135 -1.87 2.50 -19.80
N GLY A 136 -0.58 2.13 -19.76
CA GLY A 136 0.54 3.05 -19.98
C GLY A 136 1.06 3.75 -18.72
N ILE A 137 0.54 3.43 -17.53
CA ILE A 137 1.05 3.91 -16.24
C ILE A 137 2.25 3.05 -15.87
N LYS A 138 3.46 3.56 -16.09
CA LYS A 138 4.74 2.84 -15.87
C LYS A 138 5.50 3.36 -14.66
N SER A 139 5.17 4.57 -14.19
CA SER A 139 5.83 5.21 -13.07
C SER A 139 4.85 6.09 -12.30
N ILE A 140 5.22 6.49 -11.08
CA ILE A 140 4.43 7.42 -10.27
C ILE A 140 4.28 8.80 -10.97
N ASN A 141 5.24 9.17 -11.80
CA ASN A 141 5.18 10.41 -12.56
C ASN A 141 4.09 10.41 -13.64
N ASP A 142 3.65 9.22 -14.08
CA ASP A 142 2.55 9.06 -15.04
C ASP A 142 1.16 9.27 -14.38
N VAL A 143 1.14 9.42 -13.05
CA VAL A 143 -0.09 9.67 -12.24
C VAL A 143 -0.35 11.18 -12.06
N THR A 144 0.27 12.03 -12.86
CA THR A 144 -0.07 13.46 -12.87
C THR A 144 -1.51 13.65 -13.37
N ILE A 145 -2.30 14.45 -12.62
CA ILE A 145 -3.70 14.74 -13.00
C ILE A 145 -3.67 15.71 -14.19
N ASP A 146 -3.52 15.16 -15.36
CA ASP A 146 -3.58 15.88 -16.63
C ASP A 146 -4.64 15.24 -17.55
N ARG A 147 -4.75 15.76 -18.76
CA ARG A 147 -5.72 15.28 -19.76
C ARG A 147 -5.46 13.82 -20.19
N GLU A 148 -4.19 13.37 -20.14
CA GLU A 148 -3.79 12.02 -20.48
C GLU A 148 -4.10 11.02 -19.36
N PHE A 149 -4.05 11.46 -18.09
CA PHE A 149 -4.39 10.62 -16.95
C PHE A 149 -5.82 10.09 -17.04
N GLY A 150 -6.79 10.95 -17.44
CA GLY A 150 -8.17 10.54 -17.66
C GLY A 150 -8.31 9.42 -18.71
N ALA A 151 -7.56 9.52 -19.82
CA ALA A 151 -7.53 8.48 -20.85
C ALA A 151 -6.88 7.18 -20.35
N LYS A 152 -5.77 7.28 -19.62
CA LYS A 152 -5.09 6.11 -19.01
C LYS A 152 -6.00 5.41 -17.99
N LEU A 153 -6.70 6.19 -17.17
CA LEU A 153 -7.67 5.64 -16.21
C LEU A 153 -8.84 4.93 -16.91
N ALA A 154 -9.40 5.53 -17.97
CA ALA A 154 -10.45 4.89 -18.78
C ALA A 154 -9.96 3.57 -19.40
N THR A 155 -8.72 3.52 -19.91
CA THR A 155 -8.08 2.31 -20.43
C THR A 155 -7.91 1.25 -19.33
N SER A 156 -7.49 1.65 -18.12
CA SER A 156 -7.40 0.75 -16.96
C SER A 156 -8.75 0.15 -16.60
N ILE A 157 -9.81 0.96 -16.59
CA ILE A 157 -11.19 0.49 -16.32
C ILE A 157 -11.64 -0.48 -17.42
N ALA A 158 -11.40 -0.15 -18.70
CA ALA A 158 -11.73 -1.04 -19.81
C ALA A 158 -10.98 -2.38 -19.72
N SER A 159 -9.68 -2.34 -19.37
CA SER A 159 -8.87 -3.54 -19.16
C SER A 159 -9.41 -4.40 -18.01
N PHE A 160 -9.96 -3.80 -16.96
CA PHE A 160 -10.61 -4.52 -15.87
C PHE A 160 -11.79 -5.37 -16.36
N TYR A 161 -12.57 -4.89 -17.32
CA TYR A 161 -13.68 -5.68 -17.89
C TYR A 161 -13.21 -6.89 -18.68
N SER A 162 -11.99 -6.90 -19.19
CA SER A 162 -11.42 -8.04 -19.94
C SER A 162 -10.80 -9.14 -19.08
N ILE A 163 -10.64 -8.91 -17.77
CA ILE A 163 -10.06 -9.87 -16.82
C ILE A 163 -11.02 -11.07 -16.63
N GLY A 164 -10.46 -12.27 -16.48
CA GLY A 164 -11.23 -13.48 -16.23
C GLY A 164 -12.11 -13.43 -14.96
N ALA A 165 -13.22 -14.16 -14.95
CA ALA A 165 -14.22 -14.12 -13.90
C ALA A 165 -13.66 -14.40 -12.49
N GLU A 166 -12.71 -15.34 -12.35
CA GLU A 166 -12.09 -15.68 -11.07
C GLU A 166 -11.29 -14.49 -10.48
N LYS A 167 -10.52 -13.80 -11.33
CA LYS A 167 -9.77 -12.62 -10.91
C LYS A 167 -10.71 -11.47 -10.52
N LYS A 168 -11.82 -11.29 -11.24
CA LYS A 168 -12.85 -10.30 -10.87
C LYS A 168 -13.46 -10.59 -9.50
N LEU A 169 -13.76 -11.86 -9.24
CA LEU A 169 -14.31 -12.27 -7.93
C LEU A 169 -13.32 -12.02 -6.81
N LEU A 170 -12.04 -12.33 -7.01
CA LEU A 170 -10.98 -12.05 -6.03
C LEU A 170 -10.83 -10.55 -5.78
N LEU A 171 -10.84 -9.74 -6.84
CA LEU A 171 -10.77 -8.27 -6.71
C LEU A 171 -11.99 -7.72 -5.95
N ALA A 172 -13.19 -8.22 -6.23
CA ALA A 172 -14.41 -7.82 -5.52
C ALA A 172 -14.37 -8.22 -4.04
N LYS A 173 -13.94 -9.45 -3.74
CA LYS A 173 -13.72 -9.94 -2.36
C LYS A 173 -12.72 -9.03 -1.64
N SER A 174 -11.58 -8.78 -2.26
CA SER A 174 -10.51 -7.96 -1.73
C SER A 174 -10.96 -6.52 -1.46
N ALA A 175 -11.65 -5.90 -2.41
CA ALA A 175 -12.19 -4.54 -2.25
C ALA A 175 -13.20 -4.47 -1.10
N LYS A 176 -14.08 -5.46 -0.96
CA LYS A 176 -15.04 -5.54 0.15
C LYS A 176 -14.32 -5.62 1.49
N LEU A 177 -13.37 -6.55 1.64
CA LEU A 177 -12.58 -6.71 2.88
C LEU A 177 -11.82 -5.43 3.25
N PHE A 178 -11.22 -4.78 2.26
CA PHE A 178 -10.53 -3.51 2.47
C PHE A 178 -11.47 -2.40 2.96
N LEU A 179 -12.63 -2.26 2.35
CA LEU A 179 -13.62 -1.26 2.74
C LEU A 179 -14.19 -1.52 4.13
N GLU A 180 -14.49 -2.77 4.46
CA GLU A 180 -14.97 -3.15 5.80
C GLU A 180 -13.93 -2.83 6.88
N ALA A 181 -12.66 -3.18 6.64
CA ALA A 181 -11.56 -2.85 7.53
C ALA A 181 -11.36 -1.33 7.65
N PHE A 182 -11.37 -0.60 6.53
CA PHE A 182 -11.19 0.85 6.53
C PHE A 182 -12.29 1.58 7.29
N VAL A 183 -13.54 1.21 7.09
CA VAL A 183 -14.68 1.75 7.85
C VAL A 183 -14.55 1.43 9.34
N GLY A 184 -14.16 0.19 9.66
CA GLY A 184 -13.96 -0.23 11.05
C GLY A 184 -12.89 0.57 11.80
N HIS A 185 -11.82 0.99 11.10
CA HIS A 185 -10.71 1.74 11.69
C HIS A 185 -10.87 3.27 11.58
N SER A 186 -11.80 3.76 10.77
CA SER A 186 -12.06 5.18 10.61
C SER A 186 -13.06 5.71 11.65
N LYS A 187 -13.03 7.02 11.91
CA LYS A 187 -14.07 7.70 12.72
C LYS A 187 -15.47 7.56 12.13
N LEU A 188 -15.59 7.19 10.85
CA LEU A 188 -16.86 6.89 10.18
C LEU A 188 -17.56 5.66 10.77
N GLY A 189 -16.80 4.67 11.29
CA GLY A 189 -17.36 3.51 11.99
C GLY A 189 -18.09 3.86 13.29
N SER A 190 -17.78 5.00 13.90
CA SER A 190 -18.47 5.50 15.10
C SER A 190 -19.80 6.20 14.78
N LEU A 191 -20.07 6.55 13.53
CA LEU A 191 -21.30 7.23 13.09
C LEU A 191 -22.47 6.29 12.73
N GLY A 192 -22.32 4.99 13.04
CA GLY A 192 -23.34 3.96 12.82
C GLY A 192 -23.22 3.28 11.45
N LYS A 193 -23.17 1.96 11.47
CA LYS A 193 -23.06 1.11 10.28
C LYS A 193 -24.17 1.34 9.25
N ASP A 194 -25.27 1.97 9.65
CA ASP A 194 -26.48 2.13 8.83
C ASP A 194 -26.40 3.33 7.85
N ARG A 195 -25.37 4.17 7.93
CA ARG A 195 -25.25 5.37 7.08
C ARG A 195 -24.16 5.32 6.01
N ILE A 196 -23.32 4.29 6.04
CA ILE A 196 -22.32 4.07 5.00
C ILE A 196 -22.78 2.91 4.10
N ALA A 197 -23.97 3.00 3.57
CA ALA A 197 -24.22 2.46 2.25
C ALA A 197 -23.42 3.37 1.30
N LEU A 198 -22.14 3.01 1.08
CA LEU A 198 -21.41 3.53 -0.06
C LEU A 198 -22.23 3.10 -1.28
N ASN A 199 -23.09 4.00 -1.72
CA ASN A 199 -23.86 3.89 -2.94
C ASN A 199 -22.86 3.99 -4.10
N PHE A 200 -22.08 2.93 -4.29
CA PHE A 200 -21.48 2.63 -5.59
C PHE A 200 -22.60 1.94 -6.39
N PRO A 201 -23.33 2.66 -7.26
CA PRO A 201 -24.44 2.09 -8.01
C PRO A 201 -24.03 0.84 -8.78
N ASP A 202 -22.75 0.74 -9.17
CA ASP A 202 -22.18 -0.39 -9.91
C ASP A 202 -21.66 -1.53 -9.03
N PHE A 203 -21.33 -1.31 -7.76
CA PHE A 203 -20.76 -2.36 -6.92
C PHE A 203 -21.80 -3.43 -6.54
N ASN A 204 -23.02 -3.02 -6.19
CA ASN A 204 -24.12 -3.93 -5.94
C ASN A 204 -24.59 -4.63 -7.21
N SER A 205 -24.56 -3.95 -8.36
CA SER A 205 -24.82 -4.53 -9.66
C SER A 205 -23.75 -5.56 -10.05
N LEU A 206 -22.47 -5.29 -9.74
CA LEU A 206 -21.37 -6.22 -9.94
C LEU A 206 -21.51 -7.46 -9.05
N LEU A 207 -21.83 -7.30 -7.77
CA LEU A 207 -22.07 -8.41 -6.84
C LEU A 207 -23.28 -9.24 -7.22
N SER A 208 -24.38 -8.62 -7.67
CA SER A 208 -25.57 -9.33 -8.13
C SER A 208 -25.29 -10.12 -9.41
N TYR A 209 -24.54 -9.56 -10.36
CA TYR A 209 -24.11 -10.23 -11.58
C TYR A 209 -23.18 -11.43 -11.29
N LEU A 210 -22.27 -11.31 -10.32
CA LEU A 210 -21.36 -12.39 -9.91
C LEU A 210 -22.10 -13.51 -9.17
N ASN A 211 -23.13 -13.19 -8.37
CA ASN A 211 -23.94 -14.17 -7.67
C ASN A 211 -24.88 -14.94 -8.61
N THR A 212 -25.41 -14.32 -9.66
CA THR A 212 -26.29 -14.98 -10.63
C THR A 212 -25.59 -15.98 -11.54
N LYS A 213 -24.26 -15.90 -11.70
CA LYS A 213 -23.48 -16.89 -12.47
C LYS A 213 -23.02 -18.11 -11.70
N LYS A 214 -23.22 -18.18 -10.38
CA LYS A 214 -22.93 -19.38 -9.56
C LYS A 214 -24.02 -20.46 -9.66
N LEU A 215 -25.10 -20.25 -10.40
CA LEU A 215 -26.25 -21.15 -10.50
C LEU A 215 -26.44 -21.77 -11.89
N LYS A 216 -25.37 -21.89 -12.70
CA LYS A 216 -25.41 -22.73 -13.91
C LYS A 216 -24.11 -23.52 -14.07
#